data_e989640add0b180b5744f9962b458918
#
_entry.id   e989640add0b180b5744f9962b458918
#
_cell.length_a   1.000
_cell.length_b   1.000
_cell.length_c   1.000
_cell.angle_alpha   90.00
_cell.angle_beta   90.00
_cell.angle_gamma   90.00
#
_symmetry.space_group_name_H-M   'P 1'
#
loop_
_entity.id
_entity.type
_entity.pdbx_description
1 polymer ?
#
loop_
_entity_poly.entity_id
_entity_poly.type
_entity_poly.pdbx_seq_one_letter_code
_entity_poly.pdbx_strand_id
1 'polypeptide(L)'
;MELFGTVNRTLDKRLFVAAAENALFWALAGLAFTIPLALDGPQLLVGATVNAFLIVCALGLGARHSYALALLPSLGALSRGMLFGPFTPALAVMLPFIWLGNLALIYAMKKLFVEQKINYAASLFAAASVKAALLFGFAFALLQANLVPALFLTAMGIVQFATALMGGAAAYAVLKFNDKQIRHTR
;
A
#
# COMPACT_ATOMS: atom_id res chain seq x y z
N MET A 1 19.94 9.63 41.62
CA MET A 1 18.54 9.97 41.39
C MET A 1 18.23 10.47 39.98
N GLU A 2 19.14 11.19 39.32
CA GLU A 2 18.98 11.68 37.94
C GLU A 2 18.93 10.60 36.84
N LEU A 3 19.70 9.52 36.99
CA LEU A 3 19.73 8.39 36.03
C LEU A 3 18.36 7.70 35.88
N PHE A 4 17.63 7.51 36.98
CA PHE A 4 16.29 6.92 36.95
C PHE A 4 15.25 7.83 36.28
N GLY A 5 15.36 9.16 36.45
CA GLY A 5 14.50 10.12 35.78
C GLY A 5 14.69 10.18 34.27
N THR A 6 15.91 10.00 33.78
CA THR A 6 16.26 10.02 32.36
C THR A 6 15.81 8.72 31.67
N VAL A 7 15.97 7.58 32.35
CA VAL A 7 15.50 6.27 31.85
C VAL A 7 13.98 6.23 31.72
N ASN A 8 13.26 6.78 32.70
CA ASN A 8 11.80 6.83 32.67
C ASN A 8 11.28 7.70 31.52
N ARG A 9 11.85 8.89 31.30
CA ARG A 9 11.47 9.77 30.18
C ARG A 9 11.74 9.17 28.80
N THR A 10 12.81 8.37 28.65
CA THR A 10 13.10 7.68 27.39
C THR A 10 12.19 6.50 27.15
N LEU A 11 11.79 5.77 28.18
CA LEU A 11 10.80 4.71 28.11
C LEU A 11 9.41 5.27 27.74
N ASP A 12 8.98 6.35 28.41
CA ASP A 12 7.70 7.00 28.11
C ASP A 12 7.61 7.51 26.66
N LYS A 13 8.69 8.10 26.13
CA LYS A 13 8.77 8.52 24.74
C LYS A 13 8.67 7.33 23.76
N ARG A 14 9.36 6.23 24.05
CA ARG A 14 9.31 5.02 23.21
C ARG A 14 7.93 4.38 23.21
N LEU A 15 7.29 4.30 24.36
CA LEU A 15 5.93 3.78 24.50
C LEU A 15 4.92 4.67 23.76
N PHE A 16 5.05 5.99 23.86
CA PHE A 16 4.20 6.92 23.13
C PHE A 16 4.37 6.80 21.62
N VAL A 17 5.60 6.70 21.11
CA VAL A 17 5.87 6.51 19.67
C VAL A 17 5.29 5.18 19.19
N ALA A 18 5.50 4.09 19.91
CA ALA A 18 4.95 2.79 19.56
C ALA A 18 3.40 2.77 19.57
N ALA A 19 2.78 3.46 20.53
CA ALA A 19 1.33 3.60 20.57
C ALA A 19 0.79 4.41 19.39
N ALA A 20 1.47 5.49 18.99
CA ALA A 20 1.10 6.30 17.84
C ALA A 20 1.27 5.53 16.52
N GLU A 21 2.35 4.77 16.35
CA GLU A 21 2.55 3.88 15.19
C GLU A 21 1.46 2.82 15.07
N ASN A 22 1.09 2.18 16.19
CA ASN A 22 0.01 1.21 16.22
C ASN A 22 -1.35 1.86 15.89
N ALA A 23 -1.65 3.03 16.44
CA ALA A 23 -2.89 3.75 16.15
C ALA A 23 -2.98 4.12 14.66
N LEU A 24 -1.89 4.63 14.08
CA LEU A 24 -1.80 4.94 12.66
C LEU A 24 -1.98 3.67 11.80
N PHE A 25 -1.33 2.56 12.18
CA PHE A 25 -1.49 1.29 11.49
C PHE A 25 -2.96 0.84 11.47
N TRP A 26 -3.63 0.82 12.61
CA TRP A 26 -5.03 0.38 12.69
C TRP A 26 -5.97 1.29 11.92
N ALA A 27 -5.72 2.62 11.92
CA ALA A 27 -6.48 3.56 11.09
C ALA A 27 -6.30 3.27 9.60
N LEU A 28 -5.04 3.12 9.14
CA LEU A 28 -4.74 2.79 7.74
C LEU A 28 -5.28 1.40 7.36
N ALA A 29 -5.20 0.42 8.26
CA ALA A 29 -5.71 -0.93 8.04
C ALA A 29 -7.24 -0.94 7.89
N GLY A 30 -7.94 -0.24 8.78
CA GLY A 30 -9.38 -0.07 8.69
C GLY A 30 -9.80 0.60 7.38
N LEU A 31 -9.16 1.71 7.01
CA LEU A 31 -9.44 2.40 5.76
C LEU A 31 -9.08 1.56 4.52
N ALA A 32 -7.95 0.85 4.55
CA ALA A 32 -7.52 0.00 3.45
C ALA A 32 -8.48 -1.18 3.18
N PHE A 33 -9.15 -1.67 4.21
CA PHE A 33 -10.18 -2.70 4.10
C PHE A 33 -11.55 -2.09 3.72
N THR A 34 -11.96 -1.02 4.40
CA THR A 34 -13.33 -0.48 4.25
C THR A 34 -13.52 0.32 2.97
N ILE A 35 -12.50 1.00 2.45
CA ILE A 35 -12.63 1.78 1.21
C ILE A 35 -12.96 0.88 0.01
N PRO A 36 -12.23 -0.22 -0.28
CA PRO A 36 -12.61 -1.14 -1.35
C PRO A 36 -13.94 -1.86 -1.10
N LEU A 37 -14.31 -2.04 0.16
CA LEU A 37 -15.58 -2.64 0.55
C LEU A 37 -16.77 -1.69 0.31
N ALA A 38 -16.65 -0.41 0.65
CA ALA A 38 -17.75 0.54 0.73
C ALA A 38 -17.94 1.41 -0.52
N LEU A 39 -16.85 1.70 -1.27
CA LEU A 39 -16.93 2.61 -2.41
C LEU A 39 -17.29 1.91 -3.72
N ASP A 40 -18.41 2.31 -4.33
CA ASP A 40 -18.78 2.03 -5.72
C ASP A 40 -18.09 2.97 -6.73
N GLY A 41 -16.90 3.50 -6.33
CA GLY A 41 -16.20 4.50 -7.12
C GLY A 41 -15.43 3.92 -8.30
N PRO A 42 -14.92 4.80 -9.17
CA PRO A 42 -14.03 4.39 -10.26
C PRO A 42 -12.83 3.59 -9.69
N GLN A 43 -12.49 2.48 -10.31
CA GLN A 43 -11.38 1.61 -9.93
C GLN A 43 -10.06 2.39 -9.76
N LEU A 44 -9.87 3.45 -10.56
CA LEU A 44 -8.71 4.33 -10.46
C LEU A 44 -8.61 5.04 -9.11
N LEU A 45 -9.73 5.55 -8.58
CA LEU A 45 -9.74 6.26 -7.28
C LEU A 45 -9.48 5.29 -6.12
N VAL A 46 -10.19 4.17 -6.08
CA VAL A 46 -10.02 3.14 -5.06
C VAL A 46 -8.58 2.61 -5.08
N GLY A 47 -8.08 2.27 -6.26
CA GLY A 47 -6.71 1.77 -6.43
C GLY A 47 -5.64 2.79 -6.05
N ALA A 48 -5.81 4.08 -6.39
CA ALA A 48 -4.89 5.14 -6.00
C ALA A 48 -4.86 5.32 -4.47
N THR A 49 -6.03 5.32 -3.82
CA THR A 49 -6.13 5.44 -2.36
C THR A 49 -5.47 4.26 -1.65
N VAL A 50 -5.71 3.05 -2.10
CA VAL A 50 -5.04 1.84 -1.58
C VAL A 50 -3.52 1.94 -1.72
N ASN A 51 -3.02 2.30 -2.90
CA ASN A 51 -1.58 2.44 -3.12
C ASN A 51 -0.97 3.57 -2.27
N ALA A 52 -1.71 4.67 -2.04
CA ALA A 52 -1.27 5.73 -1.12
C ALA A 52 -1.07 5.17 0.30
N PHE A 53 -2.03 4.41 0.83
CA PHE A 53 -1.90 3.79 2.15
C PHE A 53 -0.73 2.81 2.23
N LEU A 54 -0.53 1.97 1.21
CA LEU A 54 0.60 1.05 1.16
C LEU A 54 1.94 1.80 1.23
N ILE A 55 2.09 2.91 0.49
CA ILE A 55 3.32 3.69 0.44
C ILE A 55 3.51 4.50 1.73
N VAL A 56 2.46 5.14 2.28
CA VAL A 56 2.54 5.84 3.57
C VAL A 56 2.96 4.87 4.67
N CYS A 57 2.35 3.68 4.72
CA CYS A 57 2.72 2.65 5.67
C CYS A 57 4.15 2.14 5.45
N ALA A 58 4.56 1.93 4.18
CA ALA A 58 5.91 1.48 3.84
C ALA A 58 7.00 2.44 4.31
N LEU A 59 6.78 3.73 4.19
CA LEU A 59 7.77 4.77 4.50
C LEU A 59 7.65 5.35 5.92
N GLY A 60 6.45 5.28 6.51
CA GLY A 60 6.16 5.84 7.85
C GLY A 60 6.15 4.83 8.98
N LEU A 61 5.97 3.54 8.68
CA LEU A 61 5.84 2.48 9.68
C LEU A 61 6.86 1.36 9.49
N GLY A 62 6.99 0.51 10.50
CA GLY A 62 7.87 -0.66 10.43
C GLY A 62 7.47 -1.68 9.36
N ALA A 63 8.40 -2.55 8.96
CA ALA A 63 8.20 -3.55 7.91
C ALA A 63 7.00 -4.48 8.19
N ARG A 64 6.83 -4.92 9.44
CA ARG A 64 5.75 -5.81 9.87
C ARG A 64 4.36 -5.24 9.56
N HIS A 65 4.14 -3.96 9.90
CA HIS A 65 2.88 -3.26 9.64
C HIS A 65 2.62 -3.10 8.14
N SER A 66 3.67 -2.76 7.37
CA SER A 66 3.57 -2.58 5.93
C SER A 66 3.16 -3.88 5.20
N TYR A 67 3.72 -5.01 5.60
CA TYR A 67 3.40 -6.30 4.98
C TYR A 67 1.98 -6.77 5.35
N ALA A 68 1.54 -6.58 6.58
CA ALA A 68 0.17 -6.89 6.98
C ALA A 68 -0.86 -6.06 6.19
N LEU A 69 -0.56 -4.76 5.97
CA LEU A 69 -1.43 -3.88 5.20
C LEU A 69 -1.59 -4.32 3.73
N ALA A 70 -0.59 -4.98 3.15
CA ALA A 70 -0.62 -5.41 1.74
C ALA A 70 -1.78 -6.36 1.40
N LEU A 71 -2.32 -7.08 2.39
CA LEU A 71 -3.37 -8.09 2.22
C LEU A 71 -4.78 -7.50 2.30
N LEU A 72 -4.98 -6.48 3.14
CA LEU A 72 -6.30 -5.99 3.54
C LEU A 72 -7.16 -5.43 2.39
N PRO A 73 -6.63 -4.63 1.46
CA PRO A 73 -7.45 -4.02 0.41
C PRO A 73 -8.14 -5.05 -0.49
N SER A 74 -7.45 -6.11 -0.85
CA SER A 74 -8.00 -7.16 -1.71
C SER A 74 -8.99 -8.05 -0.97
N LEU A 75 -8.83 -8.24 0.34
CA LEU A 75 -9.82 -8.89 1.18
C LEU A 75 -11.09 -8.04 1.28
N GLY A 76 -10.96 -6.71 1.45
CA GLY A 76 -12.10 -5.80 1.42
C GLY A 76 -12.85 -5.84 0.09
N ALA A 77 -12.11 -5.81 -1.03
CA ALA A 77 -12.69 -5.91 -2.37
C ALA A 77 -13.41 -7.25 -2.60
N LEU A 78 -12.82 -8.37 -2.15
CA LEU A 78 -13.43 -9.69 -2.27
C LEU A 78 -14.69 -9.82 -1.38
N SER A 79 -14.64 -9.31 -0.14
CA SER A 79 -15.76 -9.37 0.81
C SER A 79 -16.99 -8.66 0.30
N ARG A 80 -16.84 -7.67 -0.55
CA ARG A 80 -17.94 -6.99 -1.18
C ARG A 80 -18.72 -7.88 -2.16
N GLY A 81 -18.07 -8.88 -2.79
CA GLY A 81 -18.67 -9.87 -3.70
C GLY A 81 -19.34 -9.28 -4.95
N MET A 82 -19.75 -8.02 -4.88
CA MET A 82 -20.49 -7.29 -5.92
C MET A 82 -19.64 -6.31 -6.73
N LEU A 83 -18.41 -5.98 -6.26
CA LEU A 83 -17.55 -4.98 -6.91
C LEU A 83 -17.16 -5.41 -8.32
N PHE A 84 -17.01 -6.71 -8.53
CA PHE A 84 -16.64 -7.31 -9.80
C PHE A 84 -17.77 -8.14 -10.41
N GLY A 85 -18.94 -8.23 -9.72
CA GLY A 85 -20.08 -9.00 -10.21
C GLY A 85 -19.67 -10.39 -10.69
N PRO A 86 -19.89 -10.72 -11.99
CA PRO A 86 -19.51 -12.03 -12.56
C PRO A 86 -17.98 -12.28 -12.57
N PHE A 87 -17.15 -11.26 -12.33
CA PHE A 87 -15.69 -11.38 -12.29
C PHE A 87 -15.11 -11.67 -10.89
N THR A 88 -15.96 -11.78 -9.87
CA THR A 88 -15.53 -12.11 -8.49
C THR A 88 -14.70 -13.41 -8.40
N PRO A 89 -15.03 -14.52 -9.09
CA PRO A 89 -14.21 -15.72 -9.09
C PRO A 89 -12.82 -15.48 -9.68
N ALA A 90 -12.72 -14.72 -10.77
CA ALA A 90 -11.43 -14.38 -11.38
C ALA A 90 -10.60 -13.48 -10.45
N LEU A 91 -11.24 -12.55 -9.71
CA LEU A 91 -10.56 -11.77 -8.68
C LEU A 91 -10.01 -12.66 -7.56
N ALA A 92 -10.79 -13.65 -7.11
CA ALA A 92 -10.36 -14.58 -6.07
C ALA A 92 -9.09 -15.37 -6.49
N VAL A 93 -9.04 -15.82 -7.75
CA VAL A 93 -7.85 -16.45 -8.33
C VAL A 93 -6.67 -15.49 -8.38
N MET A 94 -6.90 -14.20 -8.63
CA MET A 94 -5.86 -13.17 -8.67
C MET A 94 -5.35 -12.73 -7.29
N LEU A 95 -6.04 -13.02 -6.20
CA LEU A 95 -5.73 -12.50 -4.86
C LEU A 95 -4.27 -12.72 -4.43
N PRO A 96 -3.72 -13.94 -4.48
CA PRO A 96 -2.34 -14.18 -4.08
C PRO A 96 -1.33 -13.32 -4.87
N PHE A 97 -1.60 -13.13 -6.15
CA PHE A 97 -0.74 -12.33 -7.03
C PHE A 97 -0.88 -10.83 -6.75
N ILE A 98 -2.08 -10.35 -6.38
CA ILE A 98 -2.29 -8.97 -5.93
C ILE A 98 -1.50 -8.71 -4.64
N TRP A 99 -1.48 -9.65 -3.70
CA TRP A 99 -0.65 -9.56 -2.50
C TRP A 99 0.84 -9.46 -2.85
N LEU A 100 1.33 -10.33 -3.74
CA LEU A 100 2.72 -10.27 -4.21
C LEU A 100 3.04 -8.92 -4.88
N GLY A 101 2.15 -8.40 -5.72
CA GLY A 101 2.31 -7.07 -6.32
C GLY A 101 2.35 -5.94 -5.29
N ASN A 102 1.49 -5.98 -4.27
CA ASN A 102 1.51 -5.00 -3.18
C ASN A 102 2.80 -5.10 -2.35
N LEU A 103 3.24 -6.31 -2.03
CA LEU A 103 4.50 -6.55 -1.33
C LEU A 103 5.71 -6.07 -2.16
N ALA A 104 5.69 -6.30 -3.48
CA ALA A 104 6.73 -5.83 -4.39
C ALA A 104 6.80 -4.29 -4.43
N LEU A 105 5.65 -3.59 -4.46
CA LEU A 105 5.59 -2.13 -4.37
C LEU A 105 6.23 -1.62 -3.06
N ILE A 106 5.83 -2.20 -1.92
CA ILE A 106 6.34 -1.85 -0.59
C ILE A 106 7.85 -2.10 -0.52
N TYR A 107 8.29 -3.28 -0.94
CA TYR A 107 9.70 -3.66 -0.92
C TYR A 107 10.55 -2.75 -1.81
N ALA A 108 10.11 -2.52 -3.05
CA ALA A 108 10.85 -1.67 -3.99
C ALA A 108 10.94 -0.21 -3.49
N MET A 109 9.85 0.35 -2.94
CA MET A 109 9.90 1.69 -2.34
C MET A 109 10.87 1.76 -1.17
N LYS A 110 10.87 0.80 -0.26
CA LYS A 110 11.84 0.75 0.85
C LYS A 110 13.27 0.60 0.35
N LYS A 111 13.51 -0.33 -0.55
CA LYS A 111 14.84 -0.61 -1.09
C LYS A 111 15.43 0.59 -1.82
N LEU A 112 14.68 1.16 -2.76
CA LEU A 112 15.18 2.23 -3.61
C LEU A 112 15.22 3.58 -2.88
N PHE A 113 14.13 3.98 -2.26
CA PHE A 113 14.03 5.31 -1.63
C PHE A 113 14.72 5.37 -0.26
N VAL A 114 14.50 4.38 0.63
CA VAL A 114 15.01 4.43 2.00
C VAL A 114 16.46 3.95 2.09
N GLU A 115 16.76 2.75 1.52
CA GLU A 115 18.09 2.16 1.65
C GLU A 115 19.10 2.73 0.65
N GLN A 116 18.73 2.77 -0.65
CA GLN A 116 19.62 3.24 -1.72
C GLN A 116 19.59 4.76 -1.91
N LYS A 117 18.71 5.48 -1.19
CA LYS A 117 18.60 6.95 -1.25
C LYS A 117 18.30 7.51 -2.66
N ILE A 118 17.73 6.71 -3.54
CA ILE A 118 17.27 7.15 -4.86
C ILE A 118 16.13 8.15 -4.66
N ASN A 119 16.03 9.16 -5.53
CA ASN A 119 14.96 10.15 -5.41
C ASN A 119 13.55 9.51 -5.45
N TYR A 120 12.58 10.15 -4.80
CA TYR A 120 11.24 9.60 -4.62
C TYR A 120 10.55 9.26 -5.93
N ALA A 121 10.63 10.16 -6.93
CA ALA A 121 9.93 9.98 -8.21
C ALA A 121 10.47 8.77 -8.99
N ALA A 122 11.81 8.61 -9.05
CA ALA A 122 12.42 7.46 -9.72
C ALA A 122 12.12 6.15 -8.96
N SER A 123 12.16 6.17 -7.62
CA SER A 123 11.82 5.02 -6.78
C SER A 123 10.37 4.61 -6.98
N LEU A 124 9.45 5.58 -7.01
CA LEU A 124 8.02 5.35 -7.23
C LEU A 124 7.77 4.78 -8.63
N PHE A 125 8.38 5.36 -9.66
CA PHE A 125 8.22 4.87 -11.03
C PHE A 125 8.70 3.44 -11.17
N ALA A 126 9.89 3.11 -10.64
CA ALA A 126 10.44 1.76 -10.66
C ALA A 126 9.56 0.77 -9.88
N ALA A 127 9.12 1.15 -8.67
CA ALA A 127 8.27 0.31 -7.83
C ALA A 127 6.89 0.05 -8.47
N ALA A 128 6.28 1.07 -9.09
CA ALA A 128 5.03 0.95 -9.82
C ALA A 128 5.18 0.05 -11.05
N SER A 129 6.30 0.18 -11.78
CA SER A 129 6.62 -0.67 -12.94
C SER A 129 6.78 -2.14 -12.54
N VAL A 130 7.51 -2.41 -11.46
CA VAL A 130 7.69 -3.78 -10.96
C VAL A 130 6.34 -4.39 -10.55
N LYS A 131 5.52 -3.66 -9.79
CA LYS A 131 4.19 -4.11 -9.40
C LYS A 131 3.33 -4.42 -10.63
N ALA A 132 3.23 -3.49 -11.58
CA ALA A 132 2.38 -3.64 -12.76
C ALA A 132 2.87 -4.77 -13.66
N ALA A 133 4.17 -4.92 -13.87
CA ALA A 133 4.75 -5.99 -14.66
C ALA A 133 4.47 -7.37 -14.05
N LEU A 134 4.64 -7.52 -12.73
CA LEU A 134 4.30 -8.76 -12.02
C LEU A 134 2.82 -9.11 -12.16
N LEU A 135 1.93 -8.17 -11.90
CA LEU A 135 0.49 -8.41 -11.97
C LEU A 135 0.02 -8.71 -13.41
N PHE A 136 0.54 -7.97 -14.39
CA PHE A 136 0.26 -8.23 -15.79
C PHE A 136 0.75 -9.62 -16.22
N GLY A 137 1.97 -10.01 -15.83
CA GLY A 137 2.54 -11.32 -16.15
C GLY A 137 1.70 -12.47 -15.57
N PHE A 138 1.27 -12.37 -14.32
CA PHE A 138 0.38 -13.36 -13.71
C PHE A 138 -1.01 -13.36 -14.36
N ALA A 139 -1.60 -12.18 -14.62
CA ALA A 139 -2.89 -12.11 -15.32
C ALA A 139 -2.81 -12.71 -16.73
N PHE A 140 -1.70 -12.50 -17.44
CA PHE A 140 -1.46 -13.10 -18.75
C PHE A 140 -1.37 -14.63 -18.66
N ALA A 141 -0.60 -15.17 -17.72
CA ALA A 141 -0.49 -16.60 -17.51
C ALA A 141 -1.85 -17.25 -17.17
N LEU A 142 -2.62 -16.61 -16.30
CA LEU A 142 -3.95 -17.08 -15.92
C LEU A 142 -4.98 -16.95 -17.07
N LEU A 143 -4.84 -15.94 -17.92
CA LEU A 143 -5.66 -15.82 -19.13
C LEU A 143 -5.38 -16.98 -20.10
N GLN A 144 -4.12 -17.35 -20.31
CA GLN A 144 -3.76 -18.51 -21.15
C GLN A 144 -4.32 -19.83 -20.59
N ALA A 145 -4.46 -19.91 -19.26
CA ALA A 145 -5.11 -21.03 -18.57
C ALA A 145 -6.66 -20.94 -18.55
N ASN A 146 -7.27 -19.93 -19.17
CA ASN A 146 -8.72 -19.64 -19.15
C ASN A 146 -9.31 -19.43 -17.74
N LEU A 147 -8.49 -19.02 -16.77
CA LEU A 147 -8.89 -18.78 -15.39
C LEU A 147 -9.36 -17.34 -15.14
N VAL A 148 -8.94 -16.39 -15.97
CA VAL A 148 -9.37 -14.99 -15.89
C VAL A 148 -9.71 -14.43 -17.28
N PRO A 149 -10.64 -13.49 -17.41
CA PRO A 149 -10.98 -12.86 -18.68
C PRO A 149 -9.92 -11.81 -19.10
N ALA A 150 -9.85 -11.51 -20.40
CA ALA A 150 -8.89 -10.59 -21.00
C ALA A 150 -8.90 -9.19 -20.36
N LEU A 151 -10.04 -8.75 -19.81
CA LEU A 151 -10.17 -7.48 -19.06
C LEU A 151 -9.12 -7.36 -17.93
N PHE A 152 -8.73 -8.48 -17.32
CA PHE A 152 -7.71 -8.49 -16.26
C PHE A 152 -6.32 -8.06 -16.73
N LEU A 153 -5.97 -8.17 -17.98
CA LEU A 153 -4.71 -7.64 -18.51
C LEU A 153 -4.63 -6.12 -18.37
N THR A 154 -5.69 -5.43 -18.74
CA THR A 154 -5.77 -3.97 -18.56
C THR A 154 -5.83 -3.60 -17.08
N ALA A 155 -6.70 -4.29 -16.32
CA ALA A 155 -6.90 -4.01 -14.89
C ALA A 155 -5.63 -4.25 -14.06
N MET A 156 -4.84 -5.27 -14.39
CA MET A 156 -3.62 -5.66 -13.65
C MET A 156 -2.33 -5.08 -14.24
N GLY A 157 -2.38 -4.54 -15.44
CA GLY A 157 -1.28 -3.85 -16.10
C GLY A 157 -1.34 -2.34 -15.91
N ILE A 158 -1.84 -1.63 -16.93
CA ILE A 158 -1.80 -0.17 -17.01
C ILE A 158 -2.59 0.52 -15.87
N VAL A 159 -3.72 -0.07 -15.44
CA VAL A 159 -4.51 0.49 -14.33
C VAL A 159 -3.75 0.40 -13.02
N GLN A 160 -3.08 -0.72 -12.73
CA GLN A 160 -2.24 -0.85 -11.53
C GLN A 160 -1.05 0.09 -11.56
N PHE A 161 -0.42 0.28 -12.71
CA PHE A 161 0.66 1.24 -12.88
C PHE A 161 0.18 2.68 -12.59
N ALA A 162 -0.90 3.11 -13.25
CA ALA A 162 -1.45 4.45 -13.08
C ALA A 162 -1.89 4.71 -11.63
N THR A 163 -2.59 3.75 -11.00
CA THR A 163 -3.04 3.89 -9.60
C THR A 163 -1.88 3.88 -8.61
N ALA A 164 -0.78 3.17 -8.88
CA ALA A 164 0.41 3.19 -8.05
C ALA A 164 1.12 4.55 -8.14
N LEU A 165 1.21 5.16 -9.32
CA LEU A 165 1.77 6.50 -9.51
C LEU A 165 0.90 7.56 -8.84
N MET A 166 -0.41 7.53 -9.04
CA MET A 166 -1.36 8.48 -8.42
C MET A 166 -1.34 8.36 -6.89
N GLY A 167 -1.41 7.13 -6.37
CA GLY A 167 -1.32 6.88 -4.95
C GLY A 167 0.02 7.30 -4.34
N GLY A 168 1.12 7.06 -5.07
CA GLY A 168 2.44 7.52 -4.66
C GLY A 168 2.57 9.02 -4.62
N ALA A 169 1.99 9.74 -5.57
CA ALA A 169 1.96 11.21 -5.56
C ALA A 169 1.17 11.73 -4.34
N ALA A 170 0.01 11.13 -4.03
CA ALA A 170 -0.76 11.46 -2.84
C ALA A 170 0.01 11.15 -1.54
N ALA A 171 0.66 9.99 -1.46
CA ALA A 171 1.50 9.61 -0.33
C ALA A 171 2.66 10.59 -0.10
N TYR A 172 3.31 11.06 -1.17
CA TYR A 172 4.36 12.06 -1.08
C TYR A 172 3.87 13.37 -0.46
N ALA A 173 2.69 13.85 -0.88
CA ALA A 173 2.10 15.06 -0.32
C ALA A 173 1.84 14.92 1.18
N VAL A 174 1.28 13.79 1.61
CA VAL A 174 1.01 13.50 3.04
C VAL A 174 2.31 13.45 3.85
N LEU A 175 3.32 12.71 3.37
CA LEU A 175 4.60 12.55 4.06
C LEU A 175 5.36 13.88 4.17
N LYS A 176 5.36 14.68 3.11
CA LYS A 176 6.02 16.00 3.09
C LYS A 176 5.33 17.00 4.02
N PHE A 177 4.01 16.95 4.10
CA PHE A 177 3.25 17.80 5.02
C PHE A 177 3.56 17.48 6.47
N ASN A 178 3.63 16.19 6.81
CA ASN A 178 3.96 15.73 8.16
C ASN A 178 5.39 16.10 8.57
N ASP A 179 6.39 15.98 7.67
CA ASP A 179 7.78 16.37 7.95
C ASP A 179 7.91 17.89 8.22
N LYS A 180 7.15 18.73 7.50
CA LYS A 180 7.09 20.16 7.78
C LYS A 180 6.51 20.48 9.16
N GLN A 181 5.45 19.82 9.58
CA GLN A 181 4.84 20.02 10.90
C GLN A 181 5.81 19.66 12.02
N ILE A 182 6.54 18.53 11.89
CA ILE A 182 7.52 18.08 12.89
C ILE A 182 8.68 19.09 13.00
N ARG A 183 9.09 19.74 11.90
CA ARG A 183 10.16 20.75 11.92
C ARG A 183 9.74 22.08 12.55
N HIS A 184 8.46 22.43 12.49
CA HIS A 184 7.93 23.65 13.11
C HIS A 184 7.66 23.52 14.61
N THR A 185 7.58 22.31 15.14
CA THR A 185 7.35 22.02 16.57
C THR A 185 8.63 21.71 17.36
N ARG A 186 9.79 21.80 16.72
CA ARG A 186 11.13 21.73 17.33
C ARG A 186 11.79 23.10 17.39
#